data_ad0573f2df0e941f20688acddf349214
#
_entry.id   ad0573f2df0e941f20688acddf349214
#
_cell.length_a   1.000
_cell.length_b   1.000
_cell.length_c   1.000
_cell.angle_alpha   90.00
_cell.angle_beta   90.00
_cell.angle_gamma   90.00
#
_symmetry.space_group_name_H-M   'P 1'
#
loop_
_entity.id
_entity.type
_entity.pdbx_description
1 polymer ?
#
loop_
_entity_poly.entity_id
_entity_poly.type
_entity_poly.pdbx_seq_one_letter_code
_entity_poly.pdbx_strand_id
1 'polypeptide(L)'
;QDFAQWVRAGDMAALGSLAPQELLGWLQKLCHDLMCLAQGAAPRYFLPAHLPPAPRLAVLLRWSQALNQEMRVAEHPFQPALTVQALVVQARSVLHSKN
;
A
#
# COMPACT_ATOMS: atom_id res chain seq x y z
N GLN A 1 1.79 -4.44 14.48
CA GLN A 1 0.85 -3.91 13.50
C GLN A 1 0.69 -4.84 12.33
N ASP A 2 -0.56 -5.11 11.97
CA ASP A 2 -0.89 -6.11 10.96
C ASP A 2 -1.31 -5.47 9.63
N PHE A 3 -1.03 -4.19 9.44
CA PHE A 3 -1.49 -3.46 8.27
C PHE A 3 -1.06 -4.13 6.95
N ALA A 4 0.23 -4.48 6.84
CA ALA A 4 0.74 -5.11 5.63
C ALA A 4 0.06 -6.45 5.36
N GLN A 5 -0.24 -7.21 6.41
CA GLN A 5 -0.94 -8.48 6.26
C GLN A 5 -2.38 -8.27 5.82
N TRP A 6 -3.06 -7.25 6.35
CA TRP A 6 -4.43 -6.92 5.93
C TRP A 6 -4.46 -6.56 4.45
N VAL A 7 -3.50 -5.75 4.00
CA VAL A 7 -3.41 -5.36 2.60
C VAL A 7 -3.14 -6.57 1.72
N ARG A 8 -2.19 -7.41 2.13
CA ARG A 8 -1.82 -8.61 1.36
C ARG A 8 -2.99 -9.57 1.22
N ALA A 9 -3.80 -9.69 2.26
CA ALA A 9 -4.98 -10.53 2.26
C ALA A 9 -6.19 -9.88 1.59
N GLY A 10 -6.15 -8.57 1.37
CA GLY A 10 -7.29 -7.83 0.86
C GLY A 10 -8.42 -7.76 1.88
N ASP A 11 -8.08 -7.60 3.16
CA ASP A 11 -9.02 -7.67 4.27
C ASP A 11 -9.83 -6.38 4.37
N MET A 12 -10.97 -6.34 3.68
CA MET A 12 -11.85 -5.18 3.70
C MET A 12 -12.55 -4.98 5.03
N ALA A 13 -12.65 -6.02 5.86
CA ALA A 13 -13.20 -5.87 7.20
C ALA A 13 -12.29 -4.98 8.07
N ALA A 14 -10.97 -5.13 7.90
CA ALA A 14 -10.01 -4.33 8.64
C ALA A 14 -9.76 -2.97 7.98
N LEU A 15 -9.74 -2.91 6.64
CA LEU A 15 -9.30 -1.72 5.90
C LEU A 15 -10.45 -0.83 5.45
N GLY A 16 -11.64 -1.39 5.29
CA GLY A 16 -12.77 -0.67 4.68
C GLY A 16 -13.31 0.47 5.53
N SER A 17 -12.97 0.51 6.81
CA SER A 17 -13.40 1.60 7.69
C SER A 17 -12.50 2.85 7.60
N LEU A 18 -11.36 2.72 6.94
CA LEU A 18 -10.43 3.84 6.79
C LEU A 18 -10.94 4.82 5.74
N ALA A 19 -10.72 6.11 5.97
CA ALA A 19 -10.94 7.11 4.94
C ALA A 19 -9.90 6.92 3.82
N PRO A 20 -10.24 7.28 2.56
CA PRO A 20 -9.29 7.13 1.46
C PRO A 20 -7.93 7.78 1.73
N GLN A 21 -7.92 8.97 2.33
CA GLN A 21 -6.68 9.67 2.63
C GLN A 21 -5.85 8.95 3.68
N GLU A 22 -6.51 8.38 4.69
CA GLU A 22 -5.82 7.60 5.71
C GLU A 22 -5.18 6.35 5.11
N LEU A 23 -5.97 5.61 4.34
CA LEU A 23 -5.47 4.40 3.69
C LEU A 23 -4.30 4.73 2.77
N LEU A 24 -4.45 5.77 1.97
CA LEU A 24 -3.42 6.18 1.03
C LEU A 24 -2.12 6.53 1.75
N GLY A 25 -2.20 7.26 2.86
CA GLY A 25 -1.04 7.58 3.67
C GLY A 25 -0.31 6.35 4.17
N TRP A 26 -1.05 5.37 4.66
CA TRP A 26 -0.46 4.12 5.12
C TRP A 26 0.14 3.30 3.99
N LEU A 27 -0.52 3.28 2.82
CA LEU A 27 0.01 2.57 1.65
C LEU A 27 1.31 3.21 1.16
N GLN A 28 1.41 4.53 1.21
CA GLN A 28 2.65 5.22 0.85
C GLN A 28 3.79 4.85 1.80
N LYS A 29 3.52 4.75 3.10
CA LYS A 29 4.51 4.31 4.07
C LYS A 29 4.93 2.87 3.82
N LEU A 30 3.97 2.01 3.53
CA LEU A 30 4.26 0.60 3.21
C LEU A 30 5.11 0.50 1.95
N CYS A 31 4.75 1.20 0.90
CA CYS A 31 5.52 1.22 -0.35
C CYS A 31 6.95 1.70 -0.11
N HIS A 32 7.11 2.77 0.67
CA HIS A 32 8.43 3.29 1.02
C HIS A 32 9.28 2.23 1.68
N ASP A 33 8.73 1.55 2.68
CA ASP A 33 9.49 0.55 3.44
C ASP A 33 9.85 -0.66 2.59
N LEU A 34 8.95 -1.08 1.70
CA LEU A 34 9.26 -2.17 0.77
C LEU A 34 10.35 -1.76 -0.21
N MET A 35 10.37 -0.51 -0.65
CA MET A 35 11.44 0.00 -1.49
C MET A 35 12.78 -0.01 -0.75
N CYS A 36 12.78 0.34 0.53
CA CYS A 36 13.97 0.24 1.37
C CYS A 36 14.47 -1.20 1.41
N LEU A 37 13.58 -2.16 1.67
CA LEU A 37 13.97 -3.57 1.72
C LEU A 37 14.51 -4.06 0.38
N ALA A 38 13.90 -3.64 -0.72
CA ALA A 38 14.33 -4.03 -2.06
C ALA A 38 15.75 -3.54 -2.38
N GLN A 39 16.20 -2.50 -1.70
CA GLN A 39 17.53 -1.93 -1.88
C GLN A 39 18.49 -2.32 -0.76
N GLY A 40 18.08 -3.21 0.12
CA GLY A 40 18.93 -3.66 1.23
C GLY A 40 19.00 -2.68 2.39
N ALA A 41 18.10 -1.72 2.45
CA ALA A 41 18.04 -0.73 3.54
C ALA A 41 16.99 -1.11 4.58
N ALA A 42 17.12 -0.56 5.78
CA ALA A 42 16.15 -0.82 6.84
C ALA A 42 14.86 -0.03 6.62
N PRO A 43 13.70 -0.62 6.94
CA PRO A 43 12.43 0.09 6.85
C PRO A 43 12.32 1.17 7.94
N ARG A 44 11.52 2.19 7.67
CA ARG A 44 11.37 3.32 8.58
C ARG A 44 10.09 3.26 9.41
N TYR A 45 8.98 2.82 8.79
CA TYR A 45 7.65 2.94 9.41
C TYR A 45 7.12 1.64 10.01
N PHE A 46 7.57 0.51 9.48
CA PHE A 46 7.11 -0.81 9.92
C PHE A 46 8.28 -1.62 10.44
N LEU A 47 7.98 -2.54 11.36
CA LEU A 47 8.99 -3.50 11.79
C LEU A 47 9.26 -4.51 10.66
N PRO A 48 10.53 -4.89 10.43
CA PRO A 48 10.83 -5.85 9.36
C PRO A 48 10.03 -7.15 9.46
N ALA A 49 9.76 -7.60 10.68
CA ALA A 49 8.99 -8.83 10.90
C ALA A 49 7.54 -8.73 10.42
N HIS A 50 7.02 -7.52 10.29
CA HIS A 50 5.63 -7.28 9.88
C HIS A 50 5.50 -7.00 8.38
N LEU A 51 6.61 -7.01 7.64
CA LEU A 51 6.59 -6.71 6.21
C LEU A 51 6.65 -8.01 5.40
N PRO A 52 5.88 -8.08 4.30
CA PRO A 52 6.00 -9.21 3.37
C PRO A 52 7.30 -9.12 2.58
N PRO A 53 7.66 -10.18 1.85
CA PRO A 53 8.80 -10.09 0.93
C PRO A 53 8.59 -8.94 -0.04
N ALA A 54 9.65 -8.15 -0.28
CA ALA A 54 9.54 -6.98 -1.14
C ALA A 54 9.41 -7.40 -2.61
N PRO A 55 8.42 -6.83 -3.34
CA PRO A 55 8.39 -6.97 -4.79
C PRO A 55 9.61 -6.32 -5.44
N ARG A 56 9.76 -6.53 -6.74
CA ARG A 56 10.85 -5.88 -7.48
C ARG A 56 10.73 -4.36 -7.38
N LEU A 57 11.88 -3.70 -7.35
CA LEU A 57 11.91 -2.23 -7.25
C LEU A 57 11.12 -1.57 -8.36
N ALA A 58 11.19 -2.08 -9.60
CA ALA A 58 10.44 -1.51 -10.71
C ALA A 58 8.92 -1.52 -10.47
N VAL A 59 8.41 -2.60 -9.88
CA VAL A 59 7.01 -2.71 -9.51
C VAL A 59 6.65 -1.69 -8.44
N LEU A 60 7.51 -1.57 -7.42
CA LEU A 60 7.29 -0.63 -6.33
C LEU A 60 7.33 0.82 -6.80
N LEU A 61 8.22 1.15 -7.72
CA LEU A 61 8.30 2.50 -8.27
C LEU A 61 7.03 2.87 -9.02
N ARG A 62 6.50 1.95 -9.82
CA ARG A 62 5.23 2.18 -10.52
C ARG A 62 4.08 2.35 -9.55
N TRP A 63 4.06 1.55 -8.51
CA TRP A 63 3.03 1.67 -7.47
C TRP A 63 3.14 3.01 -6.76
N SER A 64 4.35 3.44 -6.42
CA SER A 64 4.59 4.74 -5.80
C SER A 64 4.03 5.88 -6.66
N GLN A 65 4.24 5.83 -7.97
CA GLN A 65 3.69 6.83 -8.88
C GLN A 65 2.18 6.80 -8.90
N ALA A 66 1.59 5.60 -8.92
CA ALA A 66 0.13 5.45 -8.89
C ALA A 66 -0.44 6.01 -7.60
N LEU A 67 0.19 5.75 -6.46
CA LEU A 67 -0.26 6.28 -5.17
C LEU A 67 -0.20 7.81 -5.15
N ASN A 68 0.85 8.40 -5.73
CA ASN A 68 0.96 9.85 -5.79
C ASN A 68 -0.14 10.47 -6.65
N GLN A 69 -0.54 9.81 -7.73
CA GLN A 69 -1.66 10.27 -8.55
C GLN A 69 -2.97 10.16 -7.79
N GLU A 70 -3.15 9.09 -7.02
CA GLU A 70 -4.36 8.89 -6.24
C GLU A 70 -4.53 9.93 -5.13
N MET A 71 -3.45 10.53 -4.65
CA MET A 71 -3.54 11.60 -3.66
C MET A 71 -4.38 12.78 -4.16
N ARG A 72 -4.29 13.08 -5.44
CA ARG A 72 -5.06 14.18 -6.01
C ARG A 72 -6.55 13.89 -6.03
N VAL A 73 -6.89 12.62 -6.30
CA VAL A 73 -8.29 12.17 -6.35
C VAL A 73 -8.85 12.00 -4.95
N ALA A 74 -8.03 11.55 -4.00
CA ALA A 74 -8.48 11.26 -2.65
C ALA A 74 -8.92 12.50 -1.89
N GLU A 75 -8.50 13.69 -2.29
CA GLU A 75 -8.94 14.93 -1.66
C GLU A 75 -10.43 15.17 -1.88
N HIS A 76 -10.98 14.72 -3.01
CA HIS A 76 -12.39 14.92 -3.37
C HIS A 76 -12.98 13.66 -3.97
N PRO A 77 -13.03 12.55 -3.22
CA PRO A 77 -13.54 11.30 -3.78
C PRO A 77 -15.06 11.36 -3.94
N PHE A 78 -15.54 10.92 -5.11
CA PHE A 78 -16.97 10.80 -5.36
C PHE A 78 -17.59 9.70 -4.50
N GLN A 79 -16.89 8.57 -4.42
CA GLN A 79 -17.40 7.41 -3.69
C GLN A 79 -16.24 6.84 -2.87
N PRO A 80 -16.08 7.29 -1.62
CA PRO A 80 -14.95 6.89 -0.79
C PRO A 80 -14.80 5.38 -0.65
N ALA A 81 -15.91 4.65 -0.51
CA ALA A 81 -15.85 3.20 -0.36
C ALA A 81 -15.25 2.52 -1.58
N LEU A 82 -15.61 2.98 -2.79
CA LEU A 82 -15.04 2.42 -4.01
C LEU A 82 -13.56 2.79 -4.17
N THR A 83 -13.19 4.00 -3.75
CA THR A 83 -11.80 4.43 -3.77
C THR A 83 -10.96 3.55 -2.86
N VAL A 84 -11.42 3.29 -1.64
CA VAL A 84 -10.73 2.41 -0.69
C VAL A 84 -10.60 1.01 -1.29
N GLN A 85 -11.67 0.48 -1.86
CA GLN A 85 -11.65 -0.85 -2.46
C GLN A 85 -10.63 -0.94 -3.60
N ALA A 86 -10.60 0.06 -4.48
CA ALA A 86 -9.65 0.09 -5.59
C ALA A 86 -8.20 0.15 -5.10
N LEU A 87 -7.93 0.93 -4.05
CA LEU A 87 -6.60 1.03 -3.48
C LEU A 87 -6.16 -0.31 -2.87
N VAL A 88 -7.07 -1.00 -2.19
CA VAL A 88 -6.76 -2.29 -1.58
C VAL A 88 -6.50 -3.34 -2.67
N VAL A 89 -7.32 -3.39 -3.72
CA VAL A 89 -7.12 -4.33 -4.82
C VAL A 89 -5.77 -4.09 -5.50
N GLN A 90 -5.44 -2.83 -5.77
CA GLN A 90 -4.16 -2.48 -6.37
C GLN A 90 -2.99 -2.89 -5.49
N ALA A 91 -3.05 -2.56 -4.20
CA ALA A 91 -1.99 -2.87 -3.26
C ALA A 91 -1.79 -4.38 -3.12
N ARG A 92 -2.90 -5.12 -3.02
CA ARG A 92 -2.83 -6.57 -2.92
C ARG A 92 -2.15 -7.18 -4.14
N SER A 93 -2.49 -6.68 -5.32
CA SER A 93 -1.87 -7.14 -6.57
C SER A 93 -0.37 -6.91 -6.56
N VAL A 94 0.07 -5.73 -6.08
CA VAL A 94 1.50 -5.42 -5.98
C VAL A 94 2.19 -6.38 -5.02
N LEU A 95 1.62 -6.62 -3.84
CA LEU A 95 2.24 -7.47 -2.83
C LEU A 95 2.31 -8.94 -3.26
N HIS A 96 1.45 -9.37 -4.17
CA HIS A 96 1.47 -10.73 -4.73
C HIS A 96 2.20 -10.80 -6.07
N SER A 97 2.82 -9.71 -6.50
CA SER A 97 3.57 -9.68 -7.75
C SER A 97 4.74 -10.66 -7.69
N LYS A 98 4.89 -11.43 -8.76
CA LYS A 98 6.04 -12.34 -8.90
C LYS A 98 7.18 -11.61 -9.60
N ASN A 99 8.36 -11.88 -9.12
CA ASN A 99 9.57 -11.26 -9.69
C ASN A 99 10.12 -12.06 -10.86
#